data_f8e049ac5440a4df110d4bb61ad802cf
#
_entry.id   f8e049ac5440a4df110d4bb61ad802cf
#
_cell.length_a   1.000
_cell.length_b   1.000
_cell.length_c   1.000
_cell.angle_alpha   90.00
_cell.angle_beta   90.00
_cell.angle_gamma   90.00
#
_symmetry.space_group_name_H-M   'P 1'
#
loop_
_entity.id
_entity.type
_entity.pdbx_description
1 polymer ?
#
loop_
_entity_poly.entity_id
_entity_poly.type
_entity_poly.pdbx_seq_one_letter_code
_entity_poly.pdbx_strand_id
1 'polypeptide(L)'
;MAGALSAVLAVDVMGGDHGPAVTLPACRALLDLHPACSVLLVGQPEAMQEGLRRHGLAQHPRVRVVGATEVVTMDDSVEVALRRKKDSSLRRAIELVKDGTAQACVSAGNTGALMAVARYLLKTLPGIDRPAIATYLPNATGQGTLMLDLGANVDCEAEHLLQFAVMGTAFATAAGHPRPRVGLLNIGEEVIKGNEMIKQAGELLRAAAADGKLNFVGNVEGNDIFKGTAD
;
A
#
# COMPACT_ATOMS: atom_id res chain seq x y z
N MET A 1 15.30 -23.47 4.39
CA MET A 1 15.68 -22.07 4.72
C MET A 1 15.38 -21.24 3.47
N ALA A 2 14.30 -20.45 3.48
CA ALA A 2 14.06 -19.48 2.41
C ALA A 2 15.22 -18.47 2.46
N GLY A 3 15.97 -18.33 1.36
CA GLY A 3 17.04 -17.36 1.26
C GLY A 3 16.47 -15.97 1.54
N ALA A 4 17.12 -15.20 2.41
CA ALA A 4 16.72 -13.82 2.69
C ALA A 4 16.72 -13.04 1.37
N LEU A 5 15.52 -12.67 0.90
CA LEU A 5 15.37 -11.84 -0.30
C LEU A 5 16.07 -10.51 -0.04
N SER A 6 17.12 -10.25 -0.81
CA SER A 6 17.77 -8.94 -0.83
C SER A 6 16.79 -7.93 -1.44
N ALA A 7 16.31 -6.99 -0.64
CA ALA A 7 15.39 -5.95 -1.07
C ALA A 7 16.02 -4.57 -0.96
N VAL A 8 15.83 -3.75 -1.98
CA VAL A 8 16.16 -2.32 -1.98
C VAL A 8 14.87 -1.52 -1.84
N LEU A 9 14.76 -0.72 -0.79
CA LEU A 9 13.59 0.10 -0.51
C LEU A 9 13.91 1.57 -0.77
N ALA A 10 13.07 2.24 -1.57
CA ALA A 10 13.11 3.69 -1.72
C ALA A 10 12.27 4.34 -0.62
N VAL A 11 12.86 5.17 0.21
CA VAL A 11 12.18 5.84 1.33
C VAL A 11 12.05 7.32 1.05
N ASP A 12 10.83 7.81 0.98
CA ASP A 12 10.52 9.24 0.99
C ASP A 12 10.82 9.79 2.39
N VAL A 13 12.03 10.32 2.57
CA VAL A 13 12.52 10.78 3.88
C VAL A 13 11.79 12.04 4.35
N MET A 14 11.26 12.82 3.42
CA MET A 14 10.61 14.10 3.71
C MET A 14 9.12 13.96 4.04
N GLY A 15 8.52 12.78 3.80
CA GLY A 15 7.11 12.53 4.01
C GLY A 15 6.68 12.49 5.48
N GLY A 16 5.43 12.91 5.73
CA GLY A 16 4.80 12.95 7.06
C GLY A 16 5.12 14.20 7.87
N ASP A 17 4.49 14.34 9.02
CA ASP A 17 4.53 15.55 9.86
C ASP A 17 5.93 15.83 10.46
N HIS A 18 6.76 14.81 10.58
CA HIS A 18 8.07 14.91 11.24
C HIS A 18 9.24 14.65 10.30
N GLY A 19 8.98 14.21 9.05
CA GLY A 19 9.99 14.03 8.02
C GLY A 19 11.26 13.29 8.49
N PRO A 20 12.47 13.86 8.22
CA PRO A 20 13.74 13.20 8.52
C PRO A 20 13.94 12.81 9.99
N ALA A 21 13.28 13.52 10.93
CA ALA A 21 13.42 13.26 12.37
C ALA A 21 12.88 11.88 12.78
N VAL A 22 11.91 11.35 12.03
CA VAL A 22 11.32 10.02 12.27
C VAL A 22 11.78 9.01 11.24
N THR A 23 11.89 9.39 9.97
CA THR A 23 12.20 8.45 8.89
C THR A 23 13.65 7.94 8.95
N LEU A 24 14.61 8.78 9.31
CA LEU A 24 16.00 8.34 9.38
C LEU A 24 16.28 7.34 10.53
N PRO A 25 15.83 7.57 11.79
CA PRO A 25 15.96 6.54 12.82
C PRO A 25 15.20 5.25 12.49
N ALA A 26 14.03 5.34 11.83
CA ALA A 26 13.30 4.16 11.37
C ALA A 26 14.10 3.36 10.32
N CYS A 27 14.76 4.03 9.37
CA CYS A 27 15.64 3.38 8.41
C CYS A 27 16.86 2.73 9.08
N ARG A 28 17.41 3.34 10.13
CA ARG A 28 18.49 2.73 10.92
C ARG A 28 18.00 1.44 11.57
N ALA A 29 16.85 1.46 12.25
CA ALA A 29 16.26 0.29 12.89
C ALA A 29 15.96 -0.83 11.87
N LEU A 30 15.41 -0.47 10.69
CA LEU A 30 15.18 -1.43 9.59
C LEU A 30 16.47 -2.14 9.18
N LEU A 31 17.55 -1.41 8.97
CA LEU A 31 18.84 -1.97 8.56
C LEU A 31 19.46 -2.89 9.63
N ASP A 32 19.24 -2.59 10.91
CA ASP A 32 19.70 -3.43 12.01
C ASP A 32 18.90 -4.74 12.12
N LEU A 33 17.58 -4.67 11.92
CA LEU A 33 16.67 -5.82 11.99
C LEU A 33 16.73 -6.72 10.74
N HIS A 34 17.04 -6.14 9.56
CA HIS A 34 17.00 -6.82 8.28
C HIS A 34 18.33 -6.69 7.51
N PRO A 35 19.32 -7.56 7.80
CA PRO A 35 20.65 -7.49 7.19
C PRO A 35 20.69 -7.58 5.66
N ALA A 36 19.68 -8.19 5.05
CA ALA A 36 19.57 -8.34 3.59
C ALA A 36 18.94 -7.12 2.89
N CYS A 37 18.37 -6.16 3.64
CA CYS A 37 17.77 -4.96 3.08
C CYS A 37 18.80 -3.85 2.86
N SER A 38 18.58 -3.06 1.80
CA SER A 38 19.27 -1.79 1.52
C SER A 38 18.23 -0.69 1.35
N VAL A 39 18.62 0.56 1.59
CA VAL A 39 17.69 1.70 1.47
C VAL A 39 18.26 2.80 0.58
N LEU A 40 17.38 3.38 -0.22
CA LEU A 40 17.59 4.62 -0.98
C LEU A 40 16.84 5.72 -0.24
N LEU A 41 17.57 6.61 0.42
CA LEU A 41 16.99 7.73 1.17
C LEU A 41 16.74 8.89 0.23
N VAL A 42 15.47 9.15 -0.08
CA VAL A 42 15.08 10.15 -1.07
C VAL A 42 14.60 11.41 -0.36
N GLY A 43 15.24 12.54 -0.64
CA GLY A 43 14.88 13.81 -0.02
C GLY A 43 15.88 14.93 -0.29
N GLN A 44 15.72 16.04 0.44
CA GLN A 44 16.61 17.19 0.38
C GLN A 44 17.89 16.88 1.15
N PRO A 45 19.08 16.82 0.49
CA PRO A 45 20.31 16.38 1.14
C PRO A 45 20.69 17.24 2.36
N GLU A 46 20.46 18.55 2.27
CA GLU A 46 20.77 19.52 3.34
C GLU A 46 19.93 19.24 4.59
N ALA A 47 18.63 18.96 4.41
CA ALA A 47 17.70 18.65 5.49
C ALA A 47 18.00 17.30 6.17
N MET A 48 18.59 16.37 5.43
CA MET A 48 18.93 15.04 5.93
C MET A 48 20.33 14.98 6.61
N GLN A 49 21.23 15.90 6.32
CA GLN A 49 22.66 15.81 6.65
C GLN A 49 22.94 15.54 8.13
N GLU A 50 22.29 16.28 9.02
CA GLU A 50 22.44 16.13 10.46
C GLU A 50 21.93 14.76 10.96
N GLY A 51 20.74 14.36 10.51
CA GLY A 51 20.16 13.07 10.85
C GLY A 51 20.96 11.88 10.34
N LEU A 52 21.49 11.96 9.12
CA LEU A 52 22.38 10.94 8.56
C LEU A 52 23.62 10.71 9.44
N ARG A 53 24.25 11.78 9.90
CA ARG A 53 25.41 11.68 10.82
C ARG A 53 25.01 11.11 12.17
N ARG A 54 23.94 11.64 12.79
CA ARG A 54 23.46 11.25 14.11
C ARG A 54 23.10 9.77 14.19
N HIS A 55 22.52 9.21 13.14
CA HIS A 55 22.06 7.81 13.09
C HIS A 55 23.06 6.85 12.40
N GLY A 56 24.27 7.33 12.06
CA GLY A 56 25.32 6.51 11.45
C GLY A 56 24.95 6.00 10.05
N LEU A 57 24.12 6.76 9.31
CA LEU A 57 23.67 6.43 7.96
C LEU A 57 24.53 7.05 6.86
N ALA A 58 25.30 8.10 7.16
CA ALA A 58 26.04 8.89 6.18
C ALA A 58 27.05 8.07 5.34
N GLN A 59 27.66 7.06 5.93
CA GLN A 59 28.63 6.16 5.27
C GLN A 59 28.23 4.69 5.39
N HIS A 60 26.97 4.42 5.64
CA HIS A 60 26.51 3.04 5.82
C HIS A 60 26.51 2.29 4.46
N PRO A 61 27.12 1.10 4.34
CA PRO A 61 27.33 0.41 3.05
C PRO A 61 26.03 0.03 2.34
N ARG A 62 24.91 -0.07 3.05
CA ARG A 62 23.59 -0.40 2.52
C ARG A 62 22.65 0.80 2.38
N VAL A 63 23.21 2.02 2.42
CA VAL A 63 22.48 3.29 2.29
C VAL A 63 23.01 4.07 1.10
N ARG A 64 22.12 4.59 0.28
CA ARG A 64 22.41 5.58 -0.75
C ARG A 64 21.42 6.74 -0.63
N VAL A 65 21.92 7.96 -0.67
CA VAL A 65 21.09 9.17 -0.72
C VAL A 65 20.76 9.50 -2.17
N VAL A 66 19.49 9.81 -2.42
CA VAL A 66 18.98 10.29 -3.70
C VAL A 66 18.37 11.67 -3.48
N GLY A 67 18.94 12.69 -4.11
CA GLY A 67 18.49 14.07 -3.98
C GLY A 67 17.11 14.29 -4.61
N ALA A 68 16.31 15.10 -3.93
CA ALA A 68 15.06 15.68 -4.43
C ALA A 68 14.98 17.13 -3.94
N THR A 69 14.47 18.04 -4.76
CA THR A 69 14.44 19.47 -4.42
C THR A 69 13.11 19.93 -3.83
N GLU A 70 12.05 19.12 -4.00
CA GLU A 70 10.69 19.46 -3.61
C GLU A 70 10.13 18.45 -2.59
N VAL A 71 9.16 18.91 -1.81
CA VAL A 71 8.44 18.09 -0.82
C VAL A 71 6.95 18.22 -1.04
N VAL A 72 6.24 17.09 -1.12
CA VAL A 72 4.76 17.07 -1.07
C VAL A 72 4.34 17.13 0.39
N THR A 73 3.61 18.19 0.76
CA THR A 73 3.10 18.37 2.12
C THR A 73 1.75 17.66 2.30
N MET A 74 1.31 17.54 3.56
CA MET A 74 0.00 16.92 3.86
C MET A 74 -1.17 17.72 3.29
N ASP A 75 -1.02 19.05 3.13
CA ASP A 75 -2.04 19.97 2.62
C ASP A 75 -2.02 20.13 1.10
N ASP A 76 -1.02 19.59 0.42
CA ASP A 76 -0.97 19.66 -1.03
C ASP A 76 -2.09 18.85 -1.68
N SER A 77 -2.76 19.47 -2.66
CA SER A 77 -3.71 18.73 -3.47
C SER A 77 -3.00 17.71 -4.38
N VAL A 78 -3.74 16.67 -4.76
CA VAL A 78 -3.27 15.66 -5.73
C VAL A 78 -2.77 16.30 -7.02
N GLU A 79 -3.43 17.36 -7.48
CA GLU A 79 -3.00 18.09 -8.68
C GLU A 79 -1.62 18.74 -8.52
N VAL A 80 -1.36 19.34 -7.37
CA VAL A 80 -0.04 19.95 -7.06
C VAL A 80 1.04 18.87 -7.07
N ALA A 81 0.82 17.74 -6.40
CA ALA A 81 1.76 16.63 -6.36
C ALA A 81 2.07 16.05 -7.76
N LEU A 82 1.04 15.89 -8.60
CA LEU A 82 1.19 15.31 -9.94
C LEU A 82 1.82 16.27 -10.95
N ARG A 83 1.41 17.55 -10.96
CA ARG A 83 1.70 18.48 -12.06
C ARG A 83 2.80 19.48 -11.74
N ARG A 84 2.90 19.92 -10.47
CA ARG A 84 3.81 20.99 -10.07
C ARG A 84 5.07 20.47 -9.38
N LYS A 85 4.95 19.53 -8.43
CA LYS A 85 6.07 19.00 -7.64
C LYS A 85 6.69 17.76 -8.30
N LYS A 86 7.29 17.97 -9.47
CA LYS A 86 7.84 16.88 -10.29
C LYS A 86 9.18 16.33 -9.80
N ASP A 87 9.89 17.07 -8.95
CA ASP A 87 11.13 16.66 -8.32
C ASP A 87 10.94 16.43 -6.80
N SER A 88 9.73 16.05 -6.39
CA SER A 88 9.45 15.74 -4.98
C SER A 88 10.04 14.40 -4.56
N SER A 89 10.44 14.31 -3.28
CA SER A 89 10.96 13.08 -2.68
C SER A 89 10.00 11.90 -2.83
N LEU A 90 8.69 12.12 -2.65
CA LEU A 90 7.65 11.13 -2.89
C LEU A 90 7.67 10.62 -4.33
N ARG A 91 7.69 11.51 -5.32
CA ARG A 91 7.70 11.12 -6.73
C ARG A 91 8.98 10.40 -7.11
N ARG A 92 10.14 10.90 -6.69
CA ARG A 92 11.44 10.27 -6.94
C ARG A 92 11.51 8.86 -6.35
N ALA A 93 10.96 8.65 -5.14
CA ALA A 93 10.90 7.31 -4.55
C ALA A 93 10.09 6.32 -5.40
N ILE A 94 8.98 6.75 -5.99
CA ILE A 94 8.17 5.92 -6.90
C ILE A 94 8.88 5.69 -8.25
N GLU A 95 9.59 6.69 -8.77
CA GLU A 95 10.37 6.55 -10.01
C GLU A 95 11.46 5.50 -9.88
N LEU A 96 12.12 5.39 -8.71
CA LEU A 96 13.10 4.33 -8.42
C LEU A 96 12.48 2.91 -8.42
N VAL A 97 11.21 2.79 -8.09
CA VAL A 97 10.48 1.52 -8.26
C VAL A 97 10.15 1.27 -9.72
N LYS A 98 9.71 2.30 -10.45
CA LYS A 98 9.38 2.21 -11.87
C LYS A 98 10.56 1.76 -12.72
N ASP A 99 11.76 2.24 -12.44
CA ASP A 99 12.97 1.91 -13.19
C ASP A 99 13.67 0.61 -12.71
N GLY A 100 13.12 -0.04 -11.68
CA GLY A 100 13.63 -1.29 -11.12
C GLY A 100 14.82 -1.13 -10.17
N THR A 101 15.23 0.09 -9.85
CA THR A 101 16.31 0.36 -8.88
C THR A 101 15.91 -0.02 -7.45
N ALA A 102 14.64 0.11 -7.12
CA ALA A 102 14.05 -0.34 -5.85
C ALA A 102 12.89 -1.32 -6.10
N GLN A 103 12.68 -2.25 -5.19
CA GLN A 103 11.56 -3.20 -5.25
C GLN A 103 10.28 -2.65 -4.64
N ALA A 104 10.39 -1.66 -3.75
CA ALA A 104 9.24 -0.96 -3.17
C ALA A 104 9.62 0.46 -2.76
N CYS A 105 8.61 1.33 -2.61
CA CYS A 105 8.78 2.62 -1.97
C CYS A 105 7.95 2.71 -0.69
N VAL A 106 8.42 3.50 0.26
CA VAL A 106 7.76 3.79 1.53
C VAL A 106 7.68 5.30 1.71
N SER A 107 6.51 5.79 2.03
CA SER A 107 6.27 7.19 2.38
C SER A 107 5.29 7.27 3.55
N ALA A 108 5.56 8.13 4.52
CA ALA A 108 4.64 8.50 5.60
C ALA A 108 3.87 9.79 5.27
N GLY A 109 3.98 10.27 4.03
CA GLY A 109 3.39 11.53 3.57
C GLY A 109 1.94 11.41 3.13
N ASN A 110 1.53 12.36 2.30
CA ASN A 110 0.16 12.50 1.80
C ASN A 110 -0.29 11.26 1.00
N THR A 111 -1.24 10.50 1.57
CA THR A 111 -1.71 9.23 1.01
C THR A 111 -2.37 9.41 -0.36
N GLY A 112 -3.18 10.45 -0.54
CA GLY A 112 -3.83 10.74 -1.82
C GLY A 112 -2.81 11.07 -2.92
N ALA A 113 -1.78 11.83 -2.58
CA ALA A 113 -0.67 12.14 -3.49
C ALA A 113 0.13 10.87 -3.83
N LEU A 114 0.46 10.03 -2.84
CA LEU A 114 1.18 8.77 -3.04
C LEU A 114 0.42 7.86 -4.02
N MET A 115 -0.87 7.65 -3.78
CA MET A 115 -1.72 6.82 -4.63
C MET A 115 -1.81 7.36 -6.07
N ALA A 116 -2.03 8.66 -6.22
CA ALA A 116 -2.20 9.28 -7.53
C ALA A 116 -0.90 9.29 -8.34
N VAL A 117 0.23 9.62 -7.71
CA VAL A 117 1.55 9.60 -8.35
C VAL A 117 1.96 8.17 -8.70
N ALA A 118 1.73 7.19 -7.80
CA ALA A 118 2.00 5.78 -8.07
C ALA A 118 1.17 5.27 -9.25
N ARG A 119 -0.14 5.52 -9.27
CA ARG A 119 -1.01 5.16 -10.41
C ARG A 119 -0.54 5.80 -11.72
N TYR A 120 -0.14 7.05 -11.68
CA TYR A 120 0.34 7.78 -12.86
C TYR A 120 1.64 7.18 -13.42
N LEU A 121 2.61 6.87 -12.55
CA LEU A 121 3.95 6.42 -12.95
C LEU A 121 4.02 4.91 -13.23
N LEU A 122 3.46 4.10 -12.32
CA LEU A 122 3.56 2.63 -12.39
C LEU A 122 2.46 2.03 -13.25
N LYS A 123 1.32 2.74 -13.40
CA LYS A 123 0.10 2.25 -14.03
C LYS A 123 -0.57 1.14 -13.21
N THR A 124 -1.72 0.69 -13.67
CA THR A 124 -2.42 -0.48 -13.14
C THR A 124 -2.23 -1.66 -14.08
N LEU A 125 -2.39 -2.87 -13.57
CA LEU A 125 -2.42 -4.08 -14.39
C LEU A 125 -3.65 -4.07 -15.31
N PRO A 126 -3.60 -4.74 -16.48
CA PRO A 126 -4.79 -4.90 -17.33
C PRO A 126 -5.96 -5.49 -16.54
N GLY A 127 -7.14 -4.88 -16.67
CA GLY A 127 -8.35 -5.29 -15.93
C GLY A 127 -8.45 -4.73 -14.51
N ILE A 128 -7.52 -3.89 -14.07
CA ILE A 128 -7.59 -3.17 -12.79
C ILE A 128 -7.69 -1.67 -13.07
N ASP A 129 -8.81 -1.07 -12.72
CA ASP A 129 -9.07 0.34 -12.98
C ASP A 129 -8.47 1.26 -11.92
N ARG A 130 -8.44 0.81 -10.68
CA ARG A 130 -7.97 1.60 -9.53
C ARG A 130 -7.09 0.78 -8.58
N PRO A 131 -6.01 1.36 -8.04
CA PRO A 131 -5.29 0.76 -6.92
C PRO A 131 -6.15 0.83 -5.65
N ALA A 132 -5.86 -0.01 -4.67
CA ALA A 132 -6.51 -0.04 -3.37
C ALA A 132 -5.49 0.04 -2.24
N ILE A 133 -5.88 0.62 -1.11
CA ILE A 133 -5.11 0.50 0.13
C ILE A 133 -5.50 -0.82 0.80
N ALA A 134 -4.51 -1.62 1.12
CA ALA A 134 -4.70 -2.91 1.78
C ALA A 134 -3.93 -2.97 3.09
N THR A 135 -4.54 -3.56 4.12
CA THR A 135 -3.86 -3.87 5.38
C THR A 135 -4.47 -5.10 6.03
N TYR A 136 -3.69 -5.75 6.90
CA TYR A 136 -4.20 -6.78 7.78
C TYR A 136 -4.73 -6.16 9.09
N LEU A 137 -5.99 -6.42 9.39
CA LEU A 137 -6.59 -6.11 10.68
C LEU A 137 -6.48 -7.34 11.59
N PRO A 138 -6.16 -7.16 12.88
CA PRO A 138 -6.07 -8.30 13.80
C PRO A 138 -7.44 -8.98 13.96
N ASN A 139 -7.44 -10.30 14.03
CA ASN A 139 -8.63 -11.09 14.28
C ASN A 139 -8.41 -12.17 15.34
N ALA A 140 -9.47 -12.81 15.77
CA ALA A 140 -9.46 -13.82 16.84
C ALA A 140 -8.67 -15.10 16.46
N THR A 141 -8.41 -15.34 15.17
CA THR A 141 -7.61 -16.49 14.71
C THR A 141 -6.11 -16.25 14.82
N GLY A 142 -5.69 -15.00 15.02
CA GLY A 142 -4.28 -14.60 15.05
C GLY A 142 -3.60 -14.46 13.67
N GLN A 143 -4.31 -14.76 12.58
CA GLN A 143 -3.77 -14.64 11.22
C GLN A 143 -4.01 -13.25 10.60
N GLY A 144 -4.98 -12.51 11.13
CA GLY A 144 -5.43 -11.24 10.59
C GLY A 144 -6.42 -11.41 9.43
N THR A 145 -7.20 -10.36 9.19
CA THR A 145 -8.11 -10.26 8.05
C THR A 145 -7.59 -9.19 7.10
N LEU A 146 -7.33 -9.54 5.85
CA LEU A 146 -6.88 -8.61 4.82
C LEU A 146 -8.05 -7.74 4.35
N MET A 147 -7.97 -6.44 4.56
CA MET A 147 -9.00 -5.50 4.15
C MET A 147 -8.56 -4.65 2.97
N LEU A 148 -9.43 -4.56 1.95
CA LEU A 148 -9.36 -3.69 0.77
C LEU A 148 -10.77 -3.10 0.52
N ASP A 149 -10.95 -1.88 0.17
CA ASP A 149 -10.09 -0.71 0.16
C ASP A 149 -10.31 0.10 1.43
N LEU A 150 -9.26 0.73 1.95
CA LEU A 150 -9.33 1.52 3.19
C LEU A 150 -9.45 3.03 2.90
N GLY A 151 -10.38 3.40 2.03
CA GLY A 151 -10.74 4.80 1.76
C GLY A 151 -9.86 5.50 0.72
N ALA A 152 -9.06 4.77 -0.05
CA ALA A 152 -8.35 5.35 -1.19
C ALA A 152 -9.31 5.73 -2.32
N ASN A 153 -10.44 5.01 -2.43
CA ASN A 153 -11.46 5.21 -3.44
C ASN A 153 -12.81 5.52 -2.76
N VAL A 154 -13.19 6.79 -2.72
CA VAL A 154 -14.44 7.24 -2.07
C VAL A 154 -15.66 6.81 -2.89
N ASP A 155 -15.60 7.01 -4.22
CA ASP A 155 -16.68 6.68 -5.14
C ASP A 155 -16.32 5.40 -5.91
N CYS A 156 -16.84 4.26 -5.46
CA CYS A 156 -16.68 2.97 -6.12
C CYS A 156 -17.91 2.58 -6.93
N GLU A 157 -17.68 1.82 -7.99
CA GLU A 157 -18.69 1.07 -8.73
C GLU A 157 -18.61 -0.42 -8.35
N ALA A 158 -19.61 -1.21 -8.70
CA ALA A 158 -19.67 -2.64 -8.38
C ALA A 158 -18.44 -3.40 -8.92
N GLU A 159 -18.01 -3.06 -10.13
CA GLU A 159 -16.85 -3.64 -10.80
C GLU A 159 -15.54 -3.35 -10.04
N HIS A 160 -15.40 -2.17 -9.41
CA HIS A 160 -14.23 -1.87 -8.58
C HIS A 160 -14.15 -2.82 -7.38
N LEU A 161 -15.28 -3.12 -6.72
CA LEU A 161 -15.33 -4.07 -5.59
C LEU A 161 -14.98 -5.49 -6.02
N LEU A 162 -15.42 -5.91 -7.20
CA LEU A 162 -14.98 -7.19 -7.78
C LEU A 162 -13.45 -7.20 -8.02
N GLN A 163 -12.91 -6.13 -8.59
CA GLN A 163 -11.46 -6.02 -8.82
C GLN A 163 -10.67 -6.04 -7.49
N PHE A 164 -11.16 -5.38 -6.45
CA PHE A 164 -10.53 -5.42 -5.12
C PHE A 164 -10.57 -6.84 -4.53
N ALA A 165 -11.66 -7.58 -4.72
CA ALA A 165 -11.74 -8.97 -4.30
C ALA A 165 -10.73 -9.87 -5.04
N VAL A 166 -10.54 -9.66 -6.34
CA VAL A 166 -9.53 -10.37 -7.14
C VAL A 166 -8.11 -10.02 -6.65
N MET A 167 -7.81 -8.73 -6.45
CA MET A 167 -6.51 -8.30 -5.92
C MET A 167 -6.23 -8.86 -4.52
N GLY A 168 -7.24 -8.80 -3.62
CA GLY A 168 -7.15 -9.35 -2.27
C GLY A 168 -6.89 -10.86 -2.28
N THR A 169 -7.61 -11.59 -3.14
CA THR A 169 -7.40 -13.04 -3.33
C THR A 169 -5.98 -13.34 -3.79
N ALA A 170 -5.47 -12.62 -4.78
CA ALA A 170 -4.12 -12.81 -5.29
C ALA A 170 -3.06 -12.51 -4.21
N PHE A 171 -3.24 -11.42 -3.46
CA PHE A 171 -2.34 -11.02 -2.39
C PHE A 171 -2.35 -12.05 -1.24
N ALA A 172 -3.52 -12.45 -0.74
CA ALA A 172 -3.65 -13.42 0.33
C ALA A 172 -3.10 -14.80 -0.08
N THR A 173 -3.29 -15.19 -1.35
CA THR A 173 -2.70 -16.44 -1.89
C THR A 173 -1.17 -16.37 -1.88
N ALA A 174 -0.58 -15.26 -2.31
CA ALA A 174 0.85 -15.05 -2.25
C ALA A 174 1.40 -15.03 -0.82
N ALA A 175 0.58 -14.59 0.15
CA ALA A 175 0.90 -14.58 1.58
C ALA A 175 0.72 -15.95 2.26
N GLY A 176 0.30 -17.00 1.54
CA GLY A 176 0.20 -18.36 2.06
C GLY A 176 -1.22 -18.85 2.35
N HIS A 177 -2.25 -18.14 1.92
CA HIS A 177 -3.66 -18.57 2.00
C HIS A 177 -4.12 -19.09 0.62
N PRO A 178 -4.02 -20.37 0.31
CA PRO A 178 -4.19 -20.90 -1.06
C PRO A 178 -5.61 -20.73 -1.61
N ARG A 179 -6.62 -20.58 -0.75
CA ARG A 179 -8.01 -20.34 -1.12
C ARG A 179 -8.69 -19.40 -0.12
N PRO A 180 -8.31 -18.12 -0.10
CA PRO A 180 -8.81 -17.18 0.90
C PRO A 180 -10.32 -16.98 0.77
N ARG A 181 -11.00 -16.85 1.91
CA ARG A 181 -12.45 -16.53 1.98
C ARG A 181 -12.63 -15.03 1.78
N VAL A 182 -13.40 -14.67 0.77
CA VAL A 182 -13.69 -13.28 0.41
C VAL A 182 -15.06 -12.88 0.92
N GLY A 183 -15.14 -11.87 1.78
CA GLY A 183 -16.37 -11.26 2.25
C GLY A 183 -16.61 -9.88 1.62
N LEU A 184 -17.85 -9.53 1.34
CA LEU A 184 -18.24 -8.17 0.98
C LEU A 184 -18.71 -7.44 2.23
N LEU A 185 -17.93 -6.46 2.68
CA LEU A 185 -18.29 -5.67 3.88
C LEU A 185 -19.56 -4.87 3.63
N ASN A 186 -20.55 -5.06 4.51
CA ASN A 186 -21.88 -4.49 4.40
C ASN A 186 -22.45 -4.16 5.79
N ILE A 187 -23.61 -3.53 5.83
CA ILE A 187 -24.38 -3.19 7.05
C ILE A 187 -25.21 -4.34 7.60
N GLY A 188 -25.18 -5.50 6.98
CA GLY A 188 -25.88 -6.73 7.36
C GLY A 188 -25.50 -7.89 6.44
N GLU A 189 -25.66 -9.12 6.94
CA GLU A 189 -25.27 -10.33 6.21
C GLU A 189 -26.27 -10.68 5.07
N GLU A 190 -27.53 -10.19 5.15
CA GLU A 190 -28.55 -10.55 4.19
C GLU A 190 -28.27 -9.93 2.80
N VAL A 191 -28.56 -10.69 1.75
CA VAL A 191 -28.33 -10.29 0.34
C VAL A 191 -29.07 -9.00 -0.04
N ILE A 192 -30.18 -8.69 0.62
CA ILE A 192 -30.99 -7.49 0.35
C ILE A 192 -30.43 -6.20 0.99
N LYS A 193 -29.45 -6.32 1.88
CA LYS A 193 -28.85 -5.17 2.58
C LYS A 193 -27.88 -4.40 1.69
N GLY A 194 -27.67 -3.15 2.07
CA GLY A 194 -26.80 -2.23 1.33
C GLY A 194 -27.54 -1.46 0.22
N ASN A 195 -26.82 -0.52 -0.37
CA ASN A 195 -27.31 0.23 -1.51
C ASN A 195 -27.24 -0.61 -2.81
N GLU A 196 -27.73 -0.06 -3.91
CA GLU A 196 -27.80 -0.76 -5.19
C GLU A 196 -26.42 -1.20 -5.70
N MET A 197 -25.39 -0.35 -5.53
CA MET A 197 -24.01 -0.67 -5.92
C MET A 197 -23.47 -1.90 -5.17
N ILE A 198 -23.74 -2.01 -3.86
CA ILE A 198 -23.32 -3.16 -3.04
C ILE A 198 -24.05 -4.44 -3.47
N LYS A 199 -25.34 -4.35 -3.80
CA LYS A 199 -26.10 -5.50 -4.31
C LYS A 199 -25.55 -6.01 -5.63
N GLN A 200 -25.26 -5.10 -6.57
CA GLN A 200 -24.64 -5.42 -7.85
C GLN A 200 -23.25 -6.04 -7.64
N ALA A 201 -22.42 -5.47 -6.76
CA ALA A 201 -21.13 -6.06 -6.41
C ALA A 201 -21.28 -7.50 -5.86
N GLY A 202 -22.27 -7.74 -5.00
CA GLY A 202 -22.59 -9.08 -4.48
C GLY A 202 -22.99 -10.07 -5.58
N GLU A 203 -23.71 -9.62 -6.62
CA GLU A 203 -24.04 -10.44 -7.78
C GLU A 203 -22.81 -10.80 -8.60
N LEU A 204 -21.93 -9.82 -8.90
CA LEU A 204 -20.68 -10.04 -9.60
C LEU A 204 -19.76 -11.00 -8.85
N LEU A 205 -19.65 -10.86 -7.52
CA LEU A 205 -18.84 -11.74 -6.69
C LEU A 205 -19.38 -13.18 -6.65
N ARG A 206 -20.71 -13.36 -6.58
CA ARG A 206 -21.33 -14.69 -6.67
C ARG A 206 -21.09 -15.35 -8.03
N ALA A 207 -21.20 -14.59 -9.11
CA ALA A 207 -20.90 -15.08 -10.46
C ALA A 207 -19.43 -15.52 -10.57
N ALA A 208 -18.49 -14.70 -10.10
CA ALA A 208 -17.07 -15.02 -10.08
C ALA A 208 -16.74 -16.26 -9.22
N ALA A 209 -17.48 -16.46 -8.12
CA ALA A 209 -17.34 -17.65 -7.28
C ALA A 209 -17.88 -18.90 -7.97
N ALA A 210 -19.01 -18.79 -8.68
CA ALA A 210 -19.57 -19.90 -9.46
C ALA A 210 -18.62 -20.34 -10.59
N ASP A 211 -17.87 -19.40 -11.18
CA ASP A 211 -16.80 -19.67 -12.15
C ASP A 211 -15.50 -20.21 -11.51
N GLY A 212 -15.46 -20.39 -10.19
CA GLY A 212 -14.29 -20.89 -9.46
C GLY A 212 -13.15 -19.87 -9.30
N LYS A 213 -13.36 -18.59 -9.66
CA LYS A 213 -12.35 -17.53 -9.60
C LYS A 213 -12.10 -17.00 -8.19
N LEU A 214 -13.13 -17.07 -7.32
CA LEU A 214 -13.10 -16.57 -5.95
C LEU A 214 -13.73 -17.59 -4.99
N ASN A 215 -13.38 -17.51 -3.72
CA ASN A 215 -14.08 -18.20 -2.64
C ASN A 215 -14.94 -17.17 -1.87
N PHE A 216 -16.03 -16.73 -2.47
CA PHE A 216 -16.91 -15.72 -1.91
C PHE A 216 -17.83 -16.32 -0.85
N VAL A 217 -17.76 -15.79 0.39
CA VAL A 217 -18.56 -16.27 1.52
C VAL A 217 -19.83 -15.44 1.78
N GLY A 218 -20.06 -14.38 1.01
CA GLY A 218 -21.23 -13.53 1.14
C GLY A 218 -20.93 -12.16 1.76
N ASN A 219 -21.99 -11.48 2.22
CA ASN A 219 -21.84 -10.26 2.98
C ASN A 219 -21.28 -10.57 4.36
N VAL A 220 -20.45 -9.65 4.89
CA VAL A 220 -19.88 -9.69 6.23
C VAL A 220 -20.10 -8.35 6.90
N GLU A 221 -20.26 -8.34 8.22
CA GLU A 221 -20.36 -7.12 9.03
C GLU A 221 -19.02 -6.72 9.65
N GLY A 222 -18.94 -5.52 10.20
CA GLY A 222 -17.74 -5.03 10.86
C GLY A 222 -17.19 -5.94 11.95
N ASN A 223 -18.05 -6.62 12.69
CA ASN A 223 -17.66 -7.59 13.70
C ASN A 223 -16.99 -8.85 13.11
N ASP A 224 -17.35 -9.24 11.91
CA ASP A 224 -16.84 -10.45 11.27
C ASP A 224 -15.38 -10.31 10.85
N ILE A 225 -14.92 -9.09 10.63
CA ILE A 225 -13.50 -8.78 10.41
C ILE A 225 -12.68 -9.32 11.58
N PHE A 226 -13.11 -9.02 12.80
CA PHE A 226 -12.39 -9.42 14.02
C PHE A 226 -12.63 -10.87 14.45
N LYS A 227 -13.71 -11.50 13.98
CA LYS A 227 -13.95 -12.93 14.17
C LYS A 227 -13.14 -13.81 13.21
N GLY A 228 -12.67 -13.25 12.10
CA GLY A 228 -11.99 -13.99 11.04
C GLY A 228 -12.99 -14.84 10.21
N THR A 229 -14.18 -14.31 9.92
CA THR A 229 -15.18 -14.93 9.04
C THR A 229 -14.68 -14.92 7.59
N ALA A 230 -13.96 -13.88 7.19
CA ALA A 230 -13.19 -13.77 5.94
C ALA A 230 -11.68 -13.69 6.25
N ASP A 231 -10.83 -13.90 5.23
CA ASP A 231 -9.36 -13.93 5.35
C ASP A 231 -8.67 -12.61 4.84
#